data_7eef12afb559747b33f704fe68d1f94e
#
_entry.id   7eef12afb559747b33f704fe68d1f94e
#
_cell.length_a   1.000
_cell.length_b   1.000
_cell.length_c   1.000
_cell.angle_alpha   90.00
_cell.angle_beta   90.00
_cell.angle_gamma   90.00
#
_symmetry.space_group_name_H-M   'P 1'
#
loop_
_entity.id
_entity.type
_entity.pdbx_description
1 polymer ?
#
loop_
_entity_poly.entity_id
_entity_poly.type
_entity_poly.pdbx_seq_one_letter_code
_entity_poly.pdbx_strand_id
1 'polypeptide(L)'
;VSVVLGIDTAGPVVGAALVGPGLERVWSERVVRGADAVLIPAIAELLEGAPQLDAVAVTIGPGAFTSLRVGVATALGFAMSHGVDVVCISSLEARASMVSGQRVLALLDARKSRVYAQTFDTLTGSTLSEAVDAALETVLPMSPFVAVGEGVKLGETLIADAGGTVAVDPGRSPALAVAKLGLQRRTDAVPPSAVALAYLRDADAQKLAERR
;
A
#
# COMPACT_ATOMS: atom_id res chain seq x y z
N VAL A 1 13.42 -11.80 17.77
CA VAL A 1 13.47 -12.17 16.33
C VAL A 1 12.04 -12.16 15.83
N SER A 2 11.67 -11.20 14.99
CA SER A 2 10.27 -11.01 14.61
C SER A 2 10.00 -11.39 13.17
N VAL A 3 8.87 -12.07 12.94
CA VAL A 3 8.37 -12.47 11.63
C VAL A 3 7.08 -11.73 11.33
N VAL A 4 7.01 -11.00 10.21
CA VAL A 4 5.88 -10.19 9.81
C VAL A 4 5.39 -10.59 8.42
N LEU A 5 4.08 -10.82 8.32
CA LEU A 5 3.38 -10.98 7.06
C LEU A 5 2.89 -9.61 6.57
N GLY A 6 3.31 -9.17 5.39
CA GLY A 6 2.84 -7.94 4.74
C GLY A 6 1.85 -8.24 3.62
N ILE A 7 0.76 -7.49 3.55
CA ILE A 7 -0.29 -7.66 2.54
C ILE A 7 -0.58 -6.29 1.88
N ASP A 8 -0.55 -6.24 0.54
CA ASP A 8 -1.02 -5.09 -0.24
C ASP A 8 -2.01 -5.51 -1.32
N THR A 9 -3.14 -4.81 -1.33
CA THR A 9 -4.20 -4.97 -2.33
C THR A 9 -4.74 -3.63 -2.82
N ALA A 10 -4.03 -2.53 -2.56
CA ALA A 10 -4.51 -1.17 -2.87
C ALA A 10 -4.52 -0.86 -4.38
N GLY A 11 -3.65 -1.53 -5.16
CA GLY A 11 -3.49 -1.34 -6.59
C GLY A 11 -3.94 -2.55 -7.42
N PRO A 12 -3.67 -2.53 -8.74
CA PRO A 12 -4.02 -3.62 -9.65
C PRO A 12 -3.13 -4.86 -9.52
N VAL A 13 -1.98 -4.74 -8.88
CA VAL A 13 -1.11 -5.87 -8.50
C VAL A 13 -1.27 -6.09 -7.01
N VAL A 14 -1.85 -7.22 -6.65
CA VAL A 14 -1.98 -7.63 -5.24
C VAL A 14 -0.76 -8.45 -4.83
N GLY A 15 -0.44 -8.47 -3.54
CA GLY A 15 0.70 -9.24 -3.09
C GLY A 15 0.72 -9.51 -1.60
N ALA A 16 1.55 -10.47 -1.25
CA ALA A 16 1.91 -10.80 0.11
C ALA A 16 3.42 -11.02 0.21
N ALA A 17 3.99 -10.72 1.38
CA ALA A 17 5.40 -10.97 1.66
C ALA A 17 5.59 -11.38 3.12
N LEU A 18 6.53 -12.26 3.36
CA LEU A 18 6.92 -12.70 4.68
C LEU A 18 8.37 -12.28 4.94
N VAL A 19 8.61 -11.54 6.01
CA VAL A 19 9.94 -11.07 6.38
C VAL A 19 10.27 -11.45 7.81
N GLY A 20 11.53 -11.80 8.02
CA GLY A 20 12.11 -12.11 9.33
C GLY A 20 13.61 -12.29 9.21
N PRO A 21 14.34 -12.60 10.28
CA PRO A 21 15.78 -12.85 10.21
C PRO A 21 16.12 -14.01 9.30
N GLY A 22 16.85 -13.72 8.21
CA GLY A 22 17.17 -14.71 7.19
C GLY A 22 15.97 -15.20 6.35
N LEU A 23 14.82 -14.54 6.48
CA LEU A 23 13.59 -14.91 5.79
C LEU A 23 13.06 -13.72 4.99
N GLU A 24 12.97 -13.90 3.68
CA GLU A 24 12.28 -12.98 2.77
C GLU A 24 11.62 -13.84 1.68
N ARG A 25 10.30 -13.93 1.71
CA ARG A 25 9.47 -14.57 0.68
C ARG A 25 8.48 -13.56 0.15
N VAL A 26 8.28 -13.54 -1.16
CA VAL A 26 7.40 -12.55 -1.80
C VAL A 26 6.57 -13.24 -2.86
N TRP A 27 5.30 -12.91 -2.88
CA TRP A 27 4.38 -13.25 -3.96
C TRP A 27 3.63 -12.01 -4.41
N SER A 28 3.38 -11.88 -5.72
CA SER A 28 2.50 -10.85 -6.26
C SER A 28 1.91 -11.25 -7.59
N GLU A 29 0.67 -10.84 -7.84
CA GLU A 29 -0.07 -11.15 -9.06
C GLU A 29 -0.93 -9.98 -9.49
N ARG A 30 -1.04 -9.75 -10.80
CA ARG A 30 -1.98 -8.78 -11.36
C ARG A 30 -3.37 -9.38 -11.42
N VAL A 31 -4.30 -8.81 -10.68
CA VAL A 31 -5.65 -9.34 -10.53
C VAL A 31 -6.68 -8.31 -10.97
N VAL A 32 -7.60 -8.71 -11.85
CA VAL A 32 -8.73 -7.86 -12.28
C VAL A 32 -9.93 -8.05 -11.36
N ARG A 33 -10.16 -9.29 -10.90
CA ARG A 33 -11.25 -9.69 -9.99
C ARG A 33 -10.83 -10.92 -9.20
N GLY A 34 -11.45 -11.15 -8.02
CA GLY A 34 -11.20 -12.37 -7.24
C GLY A 34 -9.85 -12.38 -6.54
N ALA A 35 -9.40 -11.25 -6.01
CA ALA A 35 -8.13 -11.16 -5.27
C ALA A 35 -8.08 -12.14 -4.08
N ASP A 36 -9.21 -12.41 -3.45
CA ASP A 36 -9.37 -13.38 -2.35
C ASP A 36 -9.04 -14.81 -2.78
N ALA A 37 -9.41 -15.19 -3.99
CA ALA A 37 -9.19 -16.54 -4.51
C ALA A 37 -7.69 -16.88 -4.68
N VAL A 38 -6.83 -15.87 -4.95
CA VAL A 38 -5.38 -16.07 -5.17
C VAL A 38 -4.55 -15.70 -3.94
N LEU A 39 -4.98 -14.72 -3.16
CA LEU A 39 -4.22 -14.18 -2.04
C LEU A 39 -4.09 -15.18 -0.87
N ILE A 40 -5.19 -15.83 -0.49
CA ILE A 40 -5.20 -16.77 0.64
C ILE A 40 -4.30 -17.99 0.38
N PRO A 41 -4.39 -18.69 -0.77
CA PRO A 41 -3.47 -19.79 -1.10
C PRO A 41 -2.00 -19.33 -1.13
N ALA A 42 -1.71 -18.15 -1.74
CA ALA A 42 -0.36 -17.62 -1.80
C ALA A 42 0.22 -17.32 -0.40
N ILE A 43 -0.58 -16.78 0.51
CA ILE A 43 -0.14 -16.57 1.90
C ILE A 43 0.13 -17.91 2.59
N ALA A 44 -0.72 -18.92 2.38
CA ALA A 44 -0.49 -20.25 2.95
C ALA A 44 0.85 -20.85 2.50
N GLU A 45 1.19 -20.71 1.21
CA GLU A 45 2.50 -21.14 0.67
C GLU A 45 3.66 -20.34 1.29
N LEU A 46 3.52 -19.03 1.45
CA LEU A 46 4.55 -18.20 2.08
C LEU A 46 4.80 -18.58 3.54
N LEU A 47 3.78 -19.05 4.24
CA LEU A 47 3.85 -19.47 5.64
C LEU A 47 4.33 -20.91 5.82
N GLU A 48 4.40 -21.71 4.77
CA GLU A 48 4.82 -23.12 4.86
C GLU A 48 6.24 -23.23 5.43
N GLY A 49 6.38 -23.95 6.56
CA GLY A 49 7.65 -24.11 7.26
C GLY A 49 8.24 -22.81 7.84
N ALA A 50 7.48 -21.72 7.87
CA ALA A 50 7.93 -20.47 8.47
C ALA A 50 7.81 -20.51 10.00
N PRO A 51 8.60 -19.69 10.73
CA PRO A 51 8.39 -19.47 12.15
C PRO A 51 7.03 -18.82 12.43
N GLN A 52 6.61 -18.84 13.70
CA GLN A 52 5.38 -18.18 14.13
C GLN A 52 5.40 -16.69 13.75
N LEU A 53 4.25 -16.18 13.31
CA LEU A 53 4.05 -14.75 13.06
C LEU A 53 4.07 -13.97 14.38
N ASP A 54 4.67 -12.78 14.35
CA ASP A 54 4.64 -11.79 15.43
C ASP A 54 3.68 -10.63 15.14
N ALA A 55 3.40 -10.37 13.87
CA ALA A 55 2.42 -9.37 13.43
C ALA A 55 2.00 -9.60 11.98
N VAL A 56 0.85 -9.01 11.60
CA VAL A 56 0.44 -8.84 10.20
C VAL A 56 0.46 -7.35 9.87
N ALA A 57 1.12 -6.97 8.79
CA ALA A 57 1.08 -5.61 8.26
C ALA A 57 0.19 -5.55 7.02
N VAL A 58 -0.66 -4.54 6.89
CA VAL A 58 -1.57 -4.42 5.75
C VAL A 58 -1.76 -2.98 5.31
N THR A 59 -1.86 -2.77 3.98
CA THR A 59 -2.26 -1.46 3.46
C THR A 59 -3.74 -1.20 3.75
N ILE A 60 -4.01 -0.09 4.43
CA ILE A 60 -5.38 0.31 4.81
C ILE A 60 -5.99 1.37 3.89
N GLY A 61 -5.25 1.84 2.89
CA GLY A 61 -5.66 2.88 1.93
C GLY A 61 -4.68 4.07 1.87
N PRO A 62 -4.94 4.98 0.94
CA PRO A 62 -6.01 4.98 -0.06
C PRO A 62 -5.80 3.93 -1.16
N GLY A 63 -6.88 3.64 -1.93
CA GLY A 63 -6.81 2.69 -3.03
C GLY A 63 -8.17 2.18 -3.51
N ALA A 64 -8.18 1.09 -4.27
CA ALA A 64 -9.38 0.48 -4.79
C ALA A 64 -10.25 -0.11 -3.65
N PHE A 65 -11.43 0.46 -3.46
CA PHE A 65 -12.33 0.22 -2.34
C PHE A 65 -12.59 -1.29 -2.05
N THR A 66 -12.95 -2.04 -3.07
CA THR A 66 -13.24 -3.49 -2.92
C THR A 66 -11.97 -4.27 -2.59
N SER A 67 -10.87 -3.98 -3.28
CA SER A 67 -9.60 -4.70 -3.09
C SER A 67 -9.00 -4.44 -1.70
N LEU A 68 -9.04 -3.20 -1.22
CA LEU A 68 -8.60 -2.86 0.14
C LEU A 68 -9.37 -3.65 1.21
N ARG A 69 -10.70 -3.80 1.04
CA ARG A 69 -11.51 -4.61 1.96
C ARG A 69 -11.10 -6.08 1.96
N VAL A 70 -10.82 -6.64 0.79
CA VAL A 70 -10.32 -8.02 0.68
C VAL A 70 -8.99 -8.15 1.42
N GLY A 71 -8.03 -7.25 1.17
CA GLY A 71 -6.72 -7.29 1.84
C GLY A 71 -6.83 -7.16 3.36
N VAL A 72 -7.60 -6.20 3.84
CA VAL A 72 -7.80 -6.00 5.29
C VAL A 72 -8.52 -7.19 5.91
N ALA A 73 -9.60 -7.70 5.30
CA ALA A 73 -10.31 -8.87 5.82
C ALA A 73 -9.39 -10.10 5.89
N THR A 74 -8.55 -10.31 4.86
CA THR A 74 -7.55 -11.37 4.85
C THR A 74 -6.53 -11.19 5.99
N ALA A 75 -6.00 -9.97 6.16
CA ALA A 75 -5.06 -9.65 7.23
C ALA A 75 -5.66 -9.91 8.63
N LEU A 76 -6.90 -9.48 8.85
CA LEU A 76 -7.63 -9.72 10.11
C LEU A 76 -7.82 -11.22 10.36
N GLY A 77 -8.17 -12.00 9.33
CA GLY A 77 -8.31 -13.45 9.44
C GLY A 77 -7.02 -14.13 9.89
N PHE A 78 -5.88 -13.78 9.25
CA PHE A 78 -4.56 -14.32 9.63
C PHE A 78 -4.13 -13.82 11.02
N ALA A 79 -4.30 -12.54 11.34
CA ALA A 79 -3.96 -11.99 12.64
C ALA A 79 -4.72 -12.70 13.77
N MET A 80 -6.03 -12.87 13.62
CA MET A 80 -6.87 -13.58 14.60
C MET A 80 -6.50 -15.06 14.73
N SER A 81 -6.22 -15.76 13.62
CA SER A 81 -5.88 -17.18 13.65
C SER A 81 -4.51 -17.45 14.28
N HIS A 82 -3.58 -16.50 14.22
CA HIS A 82 -2.25 -16.61 14.82
C HIS A 82 -2.13 -15.91 16.17
N GLY A 83 -3.18 -15.22 16.64
CA GLY A 83 -3.19 -14.50 17.91
C GLY A 83 -2.25 -13.31 17.95
N VAL A 84 -2.11 -12.58 16.82
CA VAL A 84 -1.18 -11.43 16.66
C VAL A 84 -1.93 -10.16 16.29
N ASP A 85 -1.29 -9.01 16.52
CA ASP A 85 -1.81 -7.70 16.19
C ASP A 85 -1.49 -7.28 14.75
N VAL A 86 -2.13 -6.18 14.29
CA VAL A 86 -2.05 -5.68 12.93
C VAL A 86 -1.36 -4.33 12.89
N VAL A 87 -0.37 -4.18 12.00
CA VAL A 87 0.27 -2.89 11.69
C VAL A 87 -0.40 -2.29 10.45
N CYS A 88 -1.02 -1.13 10.63
CA CYS A 88 -1.71 -0.41 9.56
C CYS A 88 -0.71 0.45 8.76
N ILE A 89 -0.59 0.22 7.46
CA ILE A 89 0.34 0.94 6.58
C ILE A 89 -0.44 1.75 5.54
N SER A 90 -0.02 3.00 5.31
CA SER A 90 -0.56 3.79 4.20
C SER A 90 -0.15 3.17 2.85
N SER A 91 -1.10 3.07 1.92
CA SER A 91 -0.80 2.56 0.58
C SER A 91 0.14 3.46 -0.21
N LEU A 92 0.11 4.78 0.05
CA LEU A 92 1.02 5.75 -0.56
C LEU A 92 2.43 5.63 0.03
N GLU A 93 2.52 5.48 1.34
CA GLU A 93 3.80 5.28 2.01
C GLU A 93 4.48 3.97 1.59
N ALA A 94 3.73 2.88 1.48
CA ALA A 94 4.24 1.61 0.99
C ALA A 94 4.89 1.75 -0.40
N ARG A 95 4.30 2.56 -1.29
CA ARG A 95 4.86 2.84 -2.61
C ARG A 95 6.08 3.76 -2.54
N ALA A 96 6.01 4.83 -1.75
CA ALA A 96 7.15 5.72 -1.55
C ALA A 96 8.39 4.97 -1.04
N SER A 97 8.21 4.05 -0.10
CA SER A 97 9.31 3.28 0.49
C SER A 97 10.00 2.29 -0.47
N MET A 98 9.45 2.09 -1.68
CA MET A 98 10.11 1.29 -2.73
C MET A 98 11.27 2.03 -3.41
N VAL A 99 11.39 3.33 -3.22
CA VAL A 99 12.44 4.17 -3.81
C VAL A 99 13.08 5.06 -2.74
N SER A 100 14.34 5.47 -2.96
CA SER A 100 15.07 6.38 -2.08
C SER A 100 15.09 7.78 -2.66
N GLY A 101 14.80 8.81 -1.84
CA GLY A 101 14.88 10.20 -2.25
C GLY A 101 14.40 11.16 -1.18
N GLN A 102 14.90 12.39 -1.21
CA GLN A 102 14.47 13.47 -0.32
C GLN A 102 13.06 13.99 -0.65
N ARG A 103 12.58 13.72 -1.87
CA ARG A 103 11.23 14.08 -2.29
C ARG A 103 10.68 13.02 -3.22
N VAL A 104 9.86 12.16 -2.66
CA VAL A 104 9.20 11.05 -3.36
C VAL A 104 7.70 11.32 -3.37
N LEU A 105 7.15 11.55 -4.56
CA LEU A 105 5.72 11.70 -4.80
C LEU A 105 5.11 10.33 -5.08
N ALA A 106 4.37 9.78 -4.12
CA ALA A 106 3.62 8.55 -4.30
C ALA A 106 2.26 8.85 -4.94
N LEU A 107 1.91 8.11 -6.00
CA LEU A 107 0.71 8.32 -6.80
C LEU A 107 -0.05 7.01 -7.00
N LEU A 108 -1.33 7.00 -6.67
CA LEU A 108 -2.28 5.94 -6.99
C LEU A 108 -3.39 6.48 -7.89
N ASP A 109 -3.86 5.67 -8.84
CA ASP A 109 -5.01 6.01 -9.68
C ASP A 109 -6.29 6.06 -8.83
N ALA A 110 -6.84 7.27 -8.63
CA ALA A 110 -8.11 7.50 -7.92
C ALA A 110 -9.32 7.46 -8.85
N ARG A 111 -9.13 7.05 -10.13
CA ARG A 111 -10.11 7.07 -11.20
C ARG A 111 -10.55 8.49 -11.59
N LYS A 112 -11.32 8.60 -12.68
CA LYS A 112 -11.87 9.88 -13.15
C LYS A 112 -10.79 10.96 -13.36
N SER A 113 -9.63 10.57 -13.92
CA SER A 113 -8.46 11.42 -14.14
C SER A 113 -7.92 12.12 -12.87
N ARG A 114 -8.06 11.45 -11.72
CA ARG A 114 -7.55 11.93 -10.44
C ARG A 114 -6.55 10.95 -9.85
N VAL A 115 -5.73 11.44 -8.94
CA VAL A 115 -4.75 10.64 -8.19
C VAL A 115 -5.00 10.77 -6.69
N TYR A 116 -4.71 9.70 -5.97
CA TYR A 116 -4.33 9.79 -4.57
C TYR A 116 -2.84 10.09 -4.54
N ALA A 117 -2.45 11.16 -3.84
CA ALA A 117 -1.09 11.65 -3.84
C ALA A 117 -0.62 12.03 -2.44
N GLN A 118 0.65 11.77 -2.17
CA GLN A 118 1.34 12.23 -0.97
C GLN A 118 2.84 12.27 -1.23
N THR A 119 3.54 13.26 -0.67
CA THR A 119 4.99 13.41 -0.81
C THR A 119 5.69 13.02 0.47
N PHE A 120 6.82 12.32 0.33
CA PHE A 120 7.63 11.80 1.42
C PHE A 120 9.11 12.15 1.22
N ASP A 121 9.85 12.28 2.30
CA ASP A 121 11.29 12.12 2.34
C ASP A 121 11.60 10.70 2.83
N THR A 122 11.97 9.81 1.92
CA THR A 122 12.22 8.40 2.26
C THR A 122 13.60 8.17 2.86
N LEU A 123 14.49 9.18 2.86
CA LEU A 123 15.78 9.11 3.54
C LEU A 123 15.64 9.33 5.05
N THR A 124 14.71 10.21 5.44
CA THR A 124 14.42 10.52 6.86
C THR A 124 13.18 9.79 7.38
N GLY A 125 12.35 9.23 6.49
CA GLY A 125 11.05 8.65 6.81
C GLY A 125 9.96 9.69 7.09
N SER A 126 10.19 10.95 6.73
CA SER A 126 9.25 12.04 7.02
C SER A 126 8.19 12.19 5.93
N THR A 127 6.97 12.52 6.35
CA THR A 127 5.88 12.94 5.46
C THR A 127 6.02 14.43 5.15
N LEU A 128 6.03 14.81 3.87
CA LEU A 128 6.20 16.18 3.42
C LEU A 128 4.89 16.88 3.01
N SER A 129 3.81 16.14 2.80
CA SER A 129 2.48 16.68 2.52
C SER A 129 1.39 15.79 3.12
N GLU A 130 0.17 16.34 3.24
CA GLU A 130 -1.01 15.53 3.52
C GLU A 130 -1.34 14.63 2.33
N ALA A 131 -2.03 13.51 2.60
CA ALA A 131 -2.58 12.64 1.58
C ALA A 131 -3.84 13.28 0.98
N VAL A 132 -3.90 13.40 -0.34
CA VAL A 132 -5.01 14.07 -1.04
C VAL A 132 -5.57 13.21 -2.18
N ASP A 133 -6.85 13.45 -2.52
CA ASP A 133 -7.47 13.08 -3.78
C ASP A 133 -7.57 14.33 -4.64
N ALA A 134 -6.79 14.41 -5.73
CA ALA A 134 -6.65 15.63 -6.50
C ALA A 134 -6.39 15.36 -8.00
N ALA A 135 -6.43 16.40 -8.82
CA ALA A 135 -5.90 16.36 -10.17
C ALA A 135 -4.37 16.33 -10.12
N LEU A 136 -3.71 15.57 -11.03
CA LEU A 136 -2.27 15.35 -10.98
C LEU A 136 -1.47 16.66 -11.00
N GLU A 137 -1.86 17.60 -11.83
CA GLU A 137 -1.21 18.91 -12.00
C GLU A 137 -1.14 19.75 -10.73
N THR A 138 -2.07 19.50 -9.79
CA THR A 138 -2.15 20.29 -8.53
C THR A 138 -1.28 19.74 -7.41
N VAL A 139 -0.72 18.54 -7.58
CA VAL A 139 0.07 17.86 -6.55
C VAL A 139 1.55 17.73 -6.89
N LEU A 140 1.96 18.21 -8.06
CA LEU A 140 3.36 18.13 -8.50
C LEU A 140 4.24 19.06 -7.65
N PRO A 141 5.32 18.56 -7.04
CA PRO A 141 6.25 19.40 -6.29
C PRO A 141 6.98 20.43 -7.17
N MET A 142 7.32 21.60 -6.60
CA MET A 142 8.07 22.66 -7.30
C MET A 142 9.58 22.42 -7.44
N SER A 143 10.11 21.31 -6.99
CA SER A 143 11.56 21.00 -7.04
C SER A 143 11.75 19.60 -7.56
N PRO A 144 12.97 19.21 -7.94
CA PRO A 144 13.24 17.85 -8.40
C PRO A 144 12.68 16.82 -7.43
N PHE A 145 11.98 15.82 -7.96
CA PHE A 145 11.33 14.76 -7.19
C PHE A 145 11.32 13.44 -7.98
N VAL A 146 11.10 12.35 -7.29
CA VAL A 146 10.86 11.03 -7.88
C VAL A 146 9.38 10.70 -7.72
N ALA A 147 8.69 10.40 -8.83
CA ALA A 147 7.31 9.94 -8.80
C ALA A 147 7.26 8.41 -8.85
N VAL A 148 6.40 7.79 -8.02
CA VAL A 148 6.27 6.33 -7.91
C VAL A 148 4.80 5.93 -7.77
N GLY A 149 4.47 4.72 -8.22
CA GLY A 149 3.15 4.12 -8.11
C GLY A 149 2.33 4.20 -9.38
N GLU A 150 1.19 3.56 -9.38
CA GLU A 150 0.38 3.30 -10.59
C GLU A 150 -0.23 4.57 -11.19
N GLY A 151 -0.36 5.63 -10.38
CA GLY A 151 -0.88 6.93 -10.80
C GLY A 151 0.07 7.71 -11.73
N VAL A 152 1.36 7.37 -11.82
CA VAL A 152 2.33 8.04 -12.72
C VAL A 152 1.90 7.95 -14.19
N LYS A 153 1.22 6.87 -14.58
CA LYS A 153 0.72 6.65 -15.95
C LYS A 153 -0.34 7.67 -16.40
N LEU A 154 -0.92 8.43 -15.48
CA LEU A 154 -1.90 9.47 -15.80
C LEU A 154 -1.28 10.75 -16.35
N GLY A 155 0.06 10.91 -16.25
CA GLY A 155 0.71 12.13 -16.74
C GLY A 155 2.23 12.11 -16.64
N GLU A 156 2.89 11.13 -17.23
CA GLU A 156 4.36 11.03 -17.23
C GLU A 156 5.02 12.30 -17.81
N THR A 157 4.44 12.87 -18.88
CA THR A 157 4.90 14.13 -19.47
C THR A 157 4.78 15.30 -18.50
N LEU A 158 3.65 15.43 -17.80
CA LEU A 158 3.45 16.48 -16.78
C LEU A 158 4.45 16.36 -15.63
N ILE A 159 4.74 15.12 -15.20
CA ILE A 159 5.75 14.85 -14.17
C ILE A 159 7.14 15.29 -14.65
N ALA A 160 7.51 14.95 -15.88
CA ALA A 160 8.80 15.33 -16.46
C ALA A 160 8.94 16.84 -16.62
N ASP A 161 7.92 17.53 -17.14
CA ASP A 161 7.87 18.98 -17.32
C ASP A 161 7.98 19.73 -15.97
N ALA A 162 7.49 19.13 -14.89
CA ALA A 162 7.63 19.66 -13.53
C ALA A 162 9.00 19.36 -12.89
N GLY A 163 9.94 18.75 -13.62
CA GLY A 163 11.27 18.38 -13.11
C GLY A 163 11.29 17.08 -12.29
N GLY A 164 10.24 16.29 -12.39
CA GLY A 164 10.15 14.97 -11.77
C GLY A 164 10.78 13.87 -12.65
N THR A 165 11.22 12.80 -12.01
CA THR A 165 11.62 11.55 -12.67
C THR A 165 10.67 10.44 -12.24
N VAL A 166 10.28 9.57 -13.17
CA VAL A 166 9.43 8.43 -12.87
C VAL A 166 10.30 7.24 -12.44
N ALA A 167 10.03 6.68 -11.27
CA ALA A 167 10.69 5.46 -10.84
C ALA A 167 10.24 4.29 -11.73
N VAL A 168 11.18 3.39 -12.02
CA VAL A 168 10.87 2.17 -12.79
C VAL A 168 9.87 1.33 -12.00
N ASP A 169 8.71 1.03 -12.63
CA ASP A 169 7.70 0.14 -12.04
C ASP A 169 8.27 -1.29 -12.00
N PRO A 170 8.48 -1.89 -10.84
CA PRO A 170 8.99 -3.26 -10.73
C PRO A 170 7.97 -4.31 -11.19
N GLY A 171 6.75 -3.91 -11.58
CA GLY A 171 5.67 -4.83 -11.99
C GLY A 171 5.11 -5.70 -10.87
N ARG A 172 5.43 -5.41 -9.62
CA ARG A 172 4.99 -6.16 -8.43
C ARG A 172 4.36 -5.25 -7.38
N SER A 173 3.57 -5.88 -6.50
CA SER A 173 2.97 -5.22 -5.35
C SER A 173 4.05 -4.70 -4.37
N PRO A 174 3.79 -3.61 -3.65
CA PRO A 174 4.63 -3.14 -2.55
C PRO A 174 4.55 -4.01 -1.27
N ALA A 175 4.00 -5.23 -1.32
CA ALA A 175 3.81 -6.09 -0.15
C ALA A 175 5.11 -6.32 0.65
N LEU A 176 6.27 -6.41 -0.01
CA LEU A 176 7.57 -6.50 0.66
C LEU A 176 7.88 -5.22 1.46
N ALA A 177 7.59 -4.06 0.88
CA ALA A 177 7.74 -2.79 1.59
C ALA A 177 6.77 -2.70 2.78
N VAL A 178 5.53 -3.17 2.61
CA VAL A 178 4.54 -3.27 3.70
C VAL A 178 5.05 -4.15 4.84
N ALA A 179 5.60 -5.34 4.52
CA ALA A 179 6.15 -6.24 5.53
C ALA A 179 7.35 -5.61 6.27
N LYS A 180 8.26 -4.94 5.56
CA LYS A 180 9.42 -4.25 6.15
C LYS A 180 9.00 -3.06 7.03
N LEU A 181 8.05 -2.24 6.59
CA LEU A 181 7.47 -1.16 7.40
C LEU A 181 6.76 -1.73 8.64
N GLY A 182 6.01 -2.82 8.49
CA GLY A 182 5.37 -3.51 9.60
C GLY A 182 6.37 -4.02 10.62
N LEU A 183 7.51 -4.56 10.18
CA LEU A 183 8.58 -5.00 11.07
C LEU A 183 9.20 -3.84 11.84
N GLN A 184 9.44 -2.69 11.19
CA GLN A 184 9.97 -1.48 11.81
C GLN A 184 9.01 -0.85 12.82
N ARG A 185 7.70 -0.93 12.57
CA ARG A 185 6.62 -0.32 13.37
C ARG A 185 5.81 -1.33 14.16
N ARG A 186 6.39 -2.47 14.49
CA ARG A 186 5.67 -3.51 15.24
C ARG A 186 5.12 -3.02 16.58
N THR A 187 5.74 -2.03 17.20
CA THR A 187 5.25 -1.38 18.42
C THR A 187 3.96 -0.58 18.24
N ASP A 188 3.61 -0.24 16.98
CA ASP A 188 2.41 0.52 16.62
C ASP A 188 1.25 -0.43 16.21
N ALA A 189 1.46 -1.74 16.38
CA ALA A 189 0.43 -2.73 16.07
C ALA A 189 -0.81 -2.54 16.96
N VAL A 190 -1.97 -2.71 16.36
CA VAL A 190 -3.27 -2.58 17.03
C VAL A 190 -4.03 -3.91 16.97
N PRO A 191 -4.91 -4.19 17.93
CA PRO A 191 -5.73 -5.38 17.88
C PRO A 191 -6.59 -5.40 16.61
N PRO A 192 -6.92 -6.57 16.04
CA PRO A 192 -7.71 -6.68 14.81
C PRO A 192 -9.02 -5.87 14.83
N SER A 193 -9.66 -5.74 15.99
CA SER A 193 -10.89 -4.97 16.16
C SER A 193 -10.73 -3.45 16.03
N ALA A 194 -9.51 -2.93 16.11
CA ALA A 194 -9.23 -1.49 16.02
C ALA A 194 -8.78 -1.07 14.60
N VAL A 195 -8.60 -2.02 13.67
CA VAL A 195 -8.20 -1.71 12.29
C VAL A 195 -9.32 -1.00 11.55
N ALA A 196 -9.00 0.16 10.98
CA ALA A 196 -9.93 0.96 10.17
C ALA A 196 -9.32 1.27 8.80
N LEU A 197 -10.15 1.25 7.77
CA LEU A 197 -9.74 1.65 6.40
C LEU A 197 -9.62 3.18 6.30
N ALA A 198 -8.56 3.65 5.67
CA ALA A 198 -8.32 5.07 5.41
C ALA A 198 -8.88 5.46 4.03
N TYR A 199 -10.06 6.07 4.01
CA TYR A 199 -10.70 6.57 2.81
C TYR A 199 -10.46 8.07 2.66
N LEU A 200 -9.88 8.49 1.52
CA LEU A 200 -9.76 9.91 1.13
C LEU A 200 -10.97 10.38 0.30
N ARG A 201 -11.81 9.45 -0.11
CA ARG A 201 -13.06 9.71 -0.83
C ARG A 201 -14.16 8.82 -0.30
N ASP A 202 -15.35 9.39 -0.12
CA ASP A 202 -16.56 8.60 0.19
C ASP A 202 -16.88 7.62 -0.94
N ALA A 203 -17.41 6.47 -0.59
CA ALA A 203 -17.84 5.49 -1.58
C ALA A 203 -18.86 6.12 -2.55
N ASP A 204 -18.68 5.92 -3.87
CA ASP A 204 -19.62 6.44 -4.88
C ASP A 204 -21.08 6.01 -4.60
N ALA A 205 -21.30 4.93 -3.86
CA ALA A 205 -22.61 4.46 -3.42
C ALA A 205 -23.30 5.41 -2.41
N GLN A 206 -22.56 6.10 -1.54
CA GLN A 206 -23.12 7.07 -0.60
C GLN A 206 -23.65 8.31 -1.34
N LYS A 207 -22.89 8.78 -2.34
CA LYS A 207 -23.32 9.94 -3.17
C LYS A 207 -24.57 9.67 -4.02
N LEU A 208 -24.88 8.41 -4.34
CA LEU A 208 -26.13 8.03 -5.02
C LEU A 208 -27.33 7.99 -4.05
N ALA A 209 -27.11 7.65 -2.79
CA ALA A 209 -28.16 7.63 -1.76
C ALA A 209 -28.59 9.06 -1.34
N GLU A 210 -27.65 10.02 -1.33
CA GLU A 210 -27.93 11.44 -1.00
C GLU A 210 -28.62 12.22 -2.16
N ARG A 211 -28.70 11.62 -3.37
CA ARG A 211 -29.38 12.23 -4.54
C ARG A 211 -30.79 11.72 -4.78
N ARG A 212 -31.32 10.88 -3.90
CA ARG A 212 -32.70 10.36 -3.90
C ARG A 212 -33.50 10.99 -2.76
#